data_63f4dd71d923c58661e212983f9ef006
#
_entry.id   63f4dd71d923c58661e212983f9ef006
#
_cell.length_a   1.000
_cell.length_b   1.000
_cell.length_c   1.000
_cell.angle_alpha   90.00
_cell.angle_beta   90.00
_cell.angle_gamma   90.00
#
_symmetry.space_group_name_H-M   'P 1'
#
loop_
_entity.id
_entity.type
_entity.pdbx_description
1 polymer ?
#
loop_
_entity_poly.entity_id
_entity_poly.type
_entity_poly.pdbx_seq_one_letter_code
_entity_poly.pdbx_strand_id
1 'polypeptide(L)'
;GSEMFIRDSVKTVAVLNSWGQQRAWGCHMVHHALYQKQNYSYAGVIEALSGAPFDVKFISFDDIKVDPKVLDSIDVLINVGDGDTAHTGGKVWEDPEISSAVKGFVHRGGGLIGVGEPGGHQYQGRYLQLAAPLGVEKETGFTLNYDKYNWDEHRDHFILADCPDHDVDFGEGKKNIFALEGTEILIQRDKEVQLAAHEYGQGRGVYISGLPYSFVNNRVLYRAILWAAHDEADLHKWFSTNYNVEVHAYVKNGKYCVVNNTYEPQDTTVYTGDGSSFTLHMDANEIKWYNL
;
A
#
# COMPACT_ATOMS: atom_id res chain seq x y z
N GLY A 1 -16.56 32.29 -13.93
CA GLY A 1 -16.08 32.00 -12.62
C GLY A 1 -15.57 30.58 -12.58
N SER A 2 -14.25 30.37 -12.58
CA SER A 2 -13.69 29.04 -12.31
C SER A 2 -13.94 28.74 -10.83
N GLU A 3 -14.84 27.83 -10.56
CA GLU A 3 -14.91 27.22 -9.23
C GLU A 3 -13.60 26.47 -9.03
N MET A 4 -12.72 27.06 -8.26
CA MET A 4 -11.59 26.37 -7.67
C MET A 4 -12.20 25.34 -6.71
N PHE A 5 -12.32 24.10 -7.17
CA PHE A 5 -12.60 22.98 -6.28
C PHE A 5 -11.40 22.90 -5.32
N ILE A 6 -11.57 23.44 -4.13
CA ILE A 6 -10.69 23.17 -3.02
C ILE A 6 -10.84 21.68 -2.77
N ARG A 7 -9.84 20.88 -3.16
CA ARG A 7 -9.75 19.48 -2.81
C ARG A 7 -9.41 19.36 -1.32
N ASP A 8 -10.40 19.62 -0.48
CA ASP A 8 -10.31 19.35 0.96
C ASP A 8 -10.63 17.90 1.33
N SER A 9 -10.62 17.00 0.35
CA SER A 9 -10.90 15.58 0.60
C SER A 9 -9.60 14.82 0.81
N VAL A 10 -9.53 14.10 1.92
CA VAL A 10 -8.51 13.05 2.12
C VAL A 10 -8.54 12.06 0.95
N LYS A 11 -7.37 11.47 0.60
CA LYS A 11 -7.28 10.50 -0.47
C LYS A 11 -8.12 9.26 -0.19
N THR A 12 -8.70 8.71 -1.24
CA THR A 12 -9.46 7.46 -1.17
C THR A 12 -8.56 6.31 -1.60
N VAL A 13 -8.34 5.41 -0.67
CA VAL A 13 -7.54 4.19 -0.85
C VAL A 13 -8.46 2.98 -0.84
N ALA A 14 -8.39 2.14 -1.86
CA ALA A 14 -9.16 0.90 -1.89
C ALA A 14 -8.26 -0.33 -1.75
N VAL A 15 -8.68 -1.27 -0.92
CA VAL A 15 -8.10 -2.61 -0.87
C VAL A 15 -8.91 -3.52 -1.79
N LEU A 16 -8.22 -4.12 -2.76
CA LEU A 16 -8.81 -5.09 -3.68
C LEU A 16 -9.00 -6.42 -2.98
N ASN A 17 -10.20 -6.96 -3.07
CA ASN A 17 -10.64 -8.01 -2.18
C ASN A 17 -11.55 -9.01 -2.91
N SER A 18 -11.59 -10.23 -2.45
CA SER A 18 -12.48 -11.28 -2.92
C SER A 18 -13.26 -11.89 -1.77
N TRP A 19 -14.27 -11.17 -1.29
CA TRP A 19 -15.05 -11.54 -0.09
C TRP A 19 -15.54 -12.98 -0.07
N GLY A 20 -16.12 -13.47 -1.17
CA GLY A 20 -16.62 -14.83 -1.25
C GLY A 20 -15.52 -15.87 -1.07
N GLN A 21 -14.39 -15.66 -1.72
CA GLN A 21 -13.23 -16.55 -1.63
C GLN A 21 -12.55 -16.45 -0.27
N GLN A 22 -12.39 -15.25 0.29
CA GLN A 22 -11.81 -15.05 1.61
C GLN A 22 -12.64 -15.70 2.70
N ARG A 23 -13.98 -15.59 2.62
CA ARG A 23 -14.88 -16.26 3.56
C ARG A 23 -14.74 -17.78 3.49
N ALA A 24 -14.77 -18.35 2.28
CA ALA A 24 -14.59 -19.78 2.09
C ALA A 24 -13.23 -20.25 2.61
N TRP A 25 -12.18 -19.54 2.26
CA TRP A 25 -10.81 -19.84 2.70
C TRP A 25 -10.68 -19.74 4.23
N GLY A 26 -11.19 -18.70 4.86
CA GLY A 26 -11.20 -18.53 6.32
C GLY A 26 -11.90 -19.69 7.04
N CYS A 27 -13.02 -20.18 6.53
CA CYS A 27 -13.72 -21.32 7.11
C CYS A 27 -12.90 -22.63 7.03
N HIS A 28 -12.09 -22.81 5.98
CA HIS A 28 -11.31 -24.04 5.80
C HIS A 28 -9.94 -23.99 6.46
N MET A 29 -9.30 -22.82 6.54
CA MET A 29 -7.89 -22.67 6.95
C MET A 29 -7.69 -22.36 8.42
N VAL A 30 -8.72 -21.95 9.14
CA VAL A 30 -8.66 -21.64 10.58
C VAL A 30 -8.16 -22.83 11.41
N HIS A 31 -8.43 -24.06 10.96
CA HIS A 31 -8.02 -25.28 11.65
C HIS A 31 -6.54 -25.69 11.40
N HIS A 32 -5.85 -25.08 10.44
CA HIS A 32 -4.54 -25.55 9.99
C HIS A 32 -3.35 -24.67 10.41
N ALA A 33 -3.56 -23.64 11.24
CA ALA A 33 -2.52 -22.70 11.70
C ALA A 33 -1.69 -22.00 10.58
N LEU A 34 -1.92 -22.34 9.32
CA LEU A 34 -1.30 -21.71 8.15
C LEU A 34 -1.81 -20.28 7.91
N TYR A 35 -2.95 -19.97 8.49
CA TYR A 35 -3.64 -18.70 8.37
C TYR A 35 -2.76 -17.49 8.71
N GLN A 36 -2.02 -17.55 9.80
CA GLN A 36 -1.24 -16.41 10.27
C GLN A 36 -0.03 -16.10 9.39
N LYS A 37 0.64 -17.13 8.86
CA LYS A 37 1.81 -16.93 7.98
C LYS A 37 1.46 -16.33 6.64
N GLN A 38 0.30 -16.68 6.08
CA GLN A 38 -0.15 -16.21 4.76
C GLN A 38 -0.81 -14.83 4.81
N ASN A 39 -1.13 -14.34 6.00
CA ASN A 39 -1.92 -13.11 6.19
C ASN A 39 -1.18 -11.95 6.80
N TYR A 40 0.08 -12.10 7.22
CA TYR A 40 0.75 -11.05 7.98
C TYR A 40 0.79 -9.71 7.22
N SER A 41 1.03 -9.74 5.91
CA SER A 41 1.04 -8.53 5.10
C SER A 41 -0.37 -7.94 4.92
N TYR A 42 -1.39 -8.78 4.76
CA TYR A 42 -2.77 -8.30 4.68
C TYR A 42 -3.19 -7.61 5.98
N ALA A 43 -2.94 -8.27 7.12
CA ALA A 43 -3.20 -7.69 8.42
C ALA A 43 -2.40 -6.39 8.64
N GLY A 44 -1.11 -6.37 8.28
CA GLY A 44 -0.26 -5.19 8.40
C GLY A 44 -0.78 -4.01 7.58
N VAL A 45 -1.23 -4.24 6.34
CA VAL A 45 -1.84 -3.19 5.51
C VAL A 45 -3.13 -2.68 6.12
N ILE A 46 -4.02 -3.56 6.61
CA ILE A 46 -5.29 -3.13 7.21
C ILE A 46 -5.05 -2.32 8.50
N GLU A 47 -4.12 -2.77 9.35
CA GLU A 47 -3.76 -2.03 10.56
C GLU A 47 -3.12 -0.67 10.24
N ALA A 48 -2.21 -0.62 9.27
CA ALA A 48 -1.62 0.64 8.82
C ALA A 48 -2.67 1.62 8.28
N LEU A 49 -3.62 1.13 7.49
CA LEU A 49 -4.71 1.97 6.95
C LEU A 49 -5.67 2.43 8.05
N SER A 50 -5.85 1.66 9.12
CA SER A 50 -6.72 2.05 10.24
C SER A 50 -6.18 3.27 10.99
N GLY A 51 -4.85 3.45 11.01
CA GLY A 51 -4.16 4.58 11.64
C GLY A 51 -3.85 5.75 10.68
N ALA A 52 -4.14 5.60 9.38
CA ALA A 52 -3.81 6.59 8.38
C ALA A 52 -4.98 7.55 8.10
N PRO A 53 -4.71 8.81 7.70
CA PRO A 53 -5.74 9.81 7.44
C PRO A 53 -6.32 9.67 6.01
N PHE A 54 -6.68 8.45 5.60
CA PHE A 54 -7.26 8.16 4.29
C PHE A 54 -8.72 7.72 4.39
N ASP A 55 -9.50 7.96 3.34
CA ASP A 55 -10.83 7.33 3.18
C ASP A 55 -10.60 5.92 2.62
N VAL A 56 -10.83 4.90 3.45
CA VAL A 56 -10.54 3.51 3.09
C VAL A 56 -11.78 2.79 2.60
N LYS A 57 -11.68 2.15 1.44
CA LYS A 57 -12.73 1.35 0.82
C LYS A 57 -12.24 -0.07 0.53
N PHE A 58 -13.18 -0.97 0.37
CA PHE A 58 -12.93 -2.31 -0.17
C PHE A 58 -13.66 -2.42 -1.51
N ILE A 59 -12.94 -2.86 -2.54
CA ILE A 59 -13.48 -3.12 -3.88
C ILE A 59 -13.26 -4.60 -4.19
N SER A 60 -14.30 -5.30 -4.61
CA SER A 60 -14.18 -6.69 -5.03
C SER A 60 -13.84 -6.81 -6.51
N PHE A 61 -13.34 -7.97 -6.90
CA PHE A 61 -13.16 -8.30 -8.31
C PHE A 61 -14.50 -8.31 -9.07
N ASP A 62 -15.58 -8.71 -8.38
CA ASP A 62 -16.91 -8.71 -8.97
C ASP A 62 -17.43 -7.28 -9.22
N ASP A 63 -17.10 -6.31 -8.34
CA ASP A 63 -17.44 -4.90 -8.56
C ASP A 63 -16.76 -4.38 -9.83
N ILE A 64 -15.47 -4.68 -10.02
CA ILE A 64 -14.72 -4.28 -11.23
C ILE A 64 -15.32 -4.93 -12.48
N LYS A 65 -15.75 -6.19 -12.40
CA LYS A 65 -16.34 -6.90 -13.53
C LYS A 65 -17.71 -6.35 -13.90
N VAL A 66 -18.51 -5.94 -12.92
CA VAL A 66 -19.85 -5.35 -13.16
C VAL A 66 -19.71 -3.93 -13.73
N ASP A 67 -18.84 -3.11 -13.15
CA ASP A 67 -18.57 -1.75 -13.62
C ASP A 67 -17.12 -1.34 -13.35
N PRO A 68 -16.23 -1.39 -14.34
CA PRO A 68 -14.83 -0.96 -14.19
C PRO A 68 -14.66 0.49 -13.70
N LYS A 69 -15.69 1.34 -13.87
CA LYS A 69 -15.68 2.73 -13.40
C LYS A 69 -15.67 2.86 -11.87
N VAL A 70 -15.92 1.77 -11.14
CA VAL A 70 -15.72 1.77 -9.68
C VAL A 70 -14.32 2.25 -9.31
N LEU A 71 -13.31 1.98 -10.15
CA LEU A 71 -11.94 2.44 -9.97
C LEU A 71 -11.78 3.96 -10.15
N ASP A 72 -12.66 4.65 -10.86
CA ASP A 72 -12.61 6.11 -11.03
C ASP A 72 -12.95 6.87 -9.74
N SER A 73 -13.46 6.16 -8.73
CA SER A 73 -13.84 6.72 -7.42
C SER A 73 -12.73 6.66 -6.37
N ILE A 74 -11.54 6.19 -6.74
CA ILE A 74 -10.40 6.01 -5.83
C ILE A 74 -9.14 6.66 -6.39
N ASP A 75 -8.20 6.98 -5.50
CA ASP A 75 -6.88 7.51 -5.88
C ASP A 75 -5.84 6.39 -5.94
N VAL A 76 -5.88 5.44 -5.02
CA VAL A 76 -4.92 4.34 -4.92
C VAL A 76 -5.63 3.00 -4.70
N LEU A 77 -5.21 1.99 -5.44
CA LEU A 77 -5.63 0.60 -5.27
C LEU A 77 -4.51 -0.21 -4.61
N ILE A 78 -4.83 -1.05 -3.64
CA ILE A 78 -3.89 -1.96 -2.99
C ILE A 78 -4.30 -3.40 -3.27
N ASN A 79 -3.37 -4.23 -3.77
CA ASN A 79 -3.51 -5.68 -3.85
C ASN A 79 -2.43 -6.33 -2.99
N VAL A 80 -2.83 -7.08 -1.97
CA VAL A 80 -1.94 -7.59 -0.94
C VAL A 80 -2.19 -9.05 -0.59
N GLY A 81 -1.13 -9.79 -0.39
CA GLY A 81 -1.12 -11.17 0.08
C GLY A 81 -0.24 -12.09 -0.75
N ASP A 82 -0.30 -13.39 -0.46
CA ASP A 82 0.42 -14.41 -1.22
C ASP A 82 -0.31 -14.71 -2.54
N GLY A 83 0.44 -15.06 -3.55
CA GLY A 83 -0.10 -15.49 -4.84
C GLY A 83 -1.00 -16.72 -4.73
N ASP A 84 -1.93 -16.85 -5.65
CA ASP A 84 -2.92 -17.95 -5.68
C ASP A 84 -3.78 -18.10 -4.42
N THR A 85 -3.95 -17.01 -3.68
CA THR A 85 -4.83 -16.96 -2.50
C THR A 85 -6.09 -16.13 -2.75
N ALA A 86 -7.05 -16.26 -1.84
CA ALA A 86 -8.24 -15.44 -1.83
C ALA A 86 -7.96 -13.94 -1.60
N HIS A 87 -6.78 -13.58 -1.07
CA HIS A 87 -6.40 -12.20 -0.82
C HIS A 87 -5.95 -11.48 -2.10
N THR A 88 -5.12 -12.13 -2.90
CA THR A 88 -4.61 -11.57 -4.16
C THR A 88 -5.51 -11.83 -5.36
N GLY A 89 -6.48 -12.76 -5.25
CA GLY A 89 -7.45 -13.09 -6.29
C GLY A 89 -7.18 -14.38 -7.05
N GLY A 90 -5.95 -14.89 -7.06
CA GLY A 90 -5.58 -16.15 -7.72
C GLY A 90 -6.10 -16.22 -9.17
N LYS A 91 -6.88 -17.25 -9.48
CA LYS A 91 -7.41 -17.51 -10.82
C LYS A 91 -8.26 -16.39 -11.42
N VAL A 92 -8.75 -15.43 -10.62
CA VAL A 92 -9.50 -14.27 -11.14
C VAL A 92 -8.66 -13.48 -12.16
N TRP A 93 -7.33 -13.51 -12.05
CA TRP A 93 -6.43 -12.81 -12.96
C TRP A 93 -6.32 -13.42 -14.36
N GLU A 94 -6.92 -14.58 -14.61
CA GLU A 94 -7.13 -15.10 -15.97
C GLU A 94 -8.18 -14.27 -16.74
N ASP A 95 -9.02 -13.49 -16.03
CA ASP A 95 -10.03 -12.64 -16.64
C ASP A 95 -9.38 -11.36 -17.23
N PRO A 96 -9.36 -11.19 -18.57
CA PRO A 96 -8.71 -10.05 -19.18
C PRO A 96 -9.43 -8.72 -18.91
N GLU A 97 -10.73 -8.75 -18.59
CA GLU A 97 -11.48 -7.54 -18.27
C GLU A 97 -11.00 -6.93 -16.97
N ILE A 98 -10.78 -7.77 -15.94
CA ILE A 98 -10.27 -7.32 -14.64
C ILE A 98 -8.84 -6.82 -14.74
N SER A 99 -7.95 -7.61 -15.36
CA SER A 99 -6.55 -7.24 -15.48
C SER A 99 -6.36 -5.97 -16.33
N SER A 100 -7.16 -5.79 -17.39
CA SER A 100 -7.15 -4.59 -18.21
C SER A 100 -7.73 -3.37 -17.49
N ALA A 101 -8.78 -3.56 -16.70
CA ALA A 101 -9.37 -2.48 -15.91
C ALA A 101 -8.37 -1.90 -14.90
N VAL A 102 -7.69 -2.78 -14.14
CA VAL A 102 -6.69 -2.34 -13.15
C VAL A 102 -5.49 -1.68 -13.82
N LYS A 103 -4.92 -2.29 -14.87
CA LYS A 103 -3.82 -1.69 -15.64
C LYS A 103 -4.21 -0.36 -16.28
N GLY A 104 -5.42 -0.30 -16.84
CA GLY A 104 -5.97 0.92 -17.41
C GLY A 104 -6.19 2.03 -16.40
N PHE A 105 -6.63 1.70 -15.19
CA PHE A 105 -6.74 2.64 -14.06
C PHE A 105 -5.38 3.29 -13.76
N VAL A 106 -4.33 2.48 -13.58
CA VAL A 106 -2.99 3.02 -13.32
C VAL A 106 -2.48 3.83 -14.50
N HIS A 107 -2.63 3.32 -15.72
CA HIS A 107 -2.17 4.03 -16.93
C HIS A 107 -2.79 5.42 -17.09
N ARG A 108 -4.01 5.64 -16.60
CA ARG A 108 -4.72 6.93 -16.63
C ARG A 108 -4.39 7.86 -15.46
N GLY A 109 -3.49 7.46 -14.55
CA GLY A 109 -3.04 8.31 -13.44
C GLY A 109 -3.39 7.79 -12.05
N GLY A 110 -4.03 6.63 -11.94
CA GLY A 110 -4.28 5.98 -10.64
C GLY A 110 -3.02 5.42 -10.01
N GLY A 111 -3.01 5.30 -8.68
CA GLY A 111 -1.95 4.66 -7.92
C GLY A 111 -2.19 3.17 -7.69
N LEU A 112 -1.13 2.37 -7.72
CA LEU A 112 -1.21 0.94 -7.38
C LEU A 112 -0.14 0.58 -6.36
N ILE A 113 -0.54 -0.09 -5.28
CA ILE A 113 0.40 -0.68 -4.34
C ILE A 113 0.20 -2.19 -4.34
N GLY A 114 1.27 -2.91 -4.63
CA GLY A 114 1.31 -4.35 -4.58
C GLY A 114 2.16 -4.85 -3.43
N VAL A 115 1.61 -5.68 -2.55
CA VAL A 115 2.32 -6.21 -1.38
C VAL A 115 2.34 -7.73 -1.43
N GLY A 116 3.51 -8.32 -1.29
CA GLY A 116 3.72 -9.76 -1.36
C GLY A 116 3.81 -10.25 -2.79
N GLU A 117 2.80 -10.94 -3.27
CA GLU A 117 2.68 -11.43 -4.65
C GLU A 117 1.41 -10.89 -5.32
N PRO A 118 1.35 -9.57 -5.56
CA PRO A 118 0.16 -8.90 -6.09
C PRO A 118 -0.18 -9.42 -7.50
N GLY A 119 -1.44 -9.82 -7.68
CA GLY A 119 -1.87 -10.46 -8.92
C GLY A 119 -1.19 -11.78 -9.18
N GLY A 120 -0.65 -12.44 -8.14
CA GLY A 120 0.12 -13.68 -8.25
C GLY A 120 -0.74 -14.85 -8.70
N HIS A 121 -0.55 -15.27 -9.95
CA HIS A 121 -1.17 -16.44 -10.56
C HIS A 121 -0.44 -16.78 -11.86
N GLN A 122 0.02 -18.01 -12.01
CA GLN A 122 0.72 -18.44 -13.23
C GLN A 122 -0.24 -18.47 -14.42
N TYR A 123 -0.13 -17.47 -15.31
CA TYR A 123 -0.96 -17.37 -16.50
C TYR A 123 -0.21 -16.73 -17.66
N GLN A 124 -0.31 -17.29 -18.86
CA GLN A 124 0.30 -16.77 -20.09
C GLN A 124 1.81 -16.45 -19.97
N GLY A 125 2.56 -17.31 -19.26
CA GLY A 125 4.01 -17.15 -19.09
C GLY A 125 4.43 -16.10 -18.06
N ARG A 126 3.51 -15.49 -17.32
CA ARG A 126 3.76 -14.55 -16.24
C ARG A 126 3.22 -15.08 -14.92
N TYR A 127 3.85 -14.69 -13.83
CA TYR A 127 3.35 -14.98 -12.49
C TYR A 127 2.65 -13.76 -11.86
N LEU A 128 3.28 -12.59 -11.87
CA LEU A 128 2.64 -11.38 -11.38
C LEU A 128 1.81 -10.73 -12.51
N GLN A 129 0.50 -10.88 -12.45
CA GLN A 129 -0.38 -10.34 -13.49
C GLN A 129 -0.44 -8.80 -13.49
N LEU A 130 0.01 -8.18 -12.39
CA LEU A 130 0.20 -6.73 -12.23
C LEU A 130 1.67 -6.28 -12.41
N ALA A 131 2.52 -7.12 -13.01
CA ALA A 131 3.94 -6.83 -13.21
C ALA A 131 4.18 -5.49 -13.92
N ALA A 132 3.45 -5.20 -15.00
CA ALA A 132 3.68 -3.99 -15.78
C ALA A 132 3.48 -2.69 -14.97
N PRO A 133 2.37 -2.47 -14.26
CA PRO A 133 2.20 -1.26 -13.47
C PRO A 133 3.04 -1.23 -12.18
N LEU A 134 3.49 -2.39 -11.67
CA LEU A 134 4.34 -2.45 -10.47
C LEU A 134 5.84 -2.41 -10.78
N GLY A 135 6.22 -2.59 -12.04
CA GLY A 135 7.62 -2.60 -12.45
C GLY A 135 8.42 -3.81 -11.97
N VAL A 136 7.78 -4.88 -11.51
CA VAL A 136 8.44 -6.09 -11.02
C VAL A 136 7.78 -7.36 -11.55
N GLU A 137 8.57 -8.42 -11.68
CA GLU A 137 8.06 -9.75 -12.04
C GLU A 137 8.74 -10.81 -11.16
N LYS A 138 8.11 -11.96 -11.05
CA LYS A 138 8.64 -13.12 -10.34
C LYS A 138 9.17 -14.15 -11.32
N GLU A 139 10.41 -14.59 -11.12
CA GLU A 139 10.96 -15.70 -11.85
C GLU A 139 10.45 -17.04 -11.33
N THR A 140 9.88 -17.84 -12.21
CA THR A 140 9.32 -19.16 -11.89
C THR A 140 10.08 -20.30 -12.55
N GLY A 141 11.23 -20.02 -13.20
CA GLY A 141 12.08 -21.00 -13.86
C GLY A 141 12.81 -21.95 -12.90
N PHE A 142 13.31 -23.06 -13.45
CA PHE A 142 14.09 -24.03 -12.68
C PHE A 142 15.53 -23.58 -12.42
N THR A 143 16.04 -22.62 -13.20
CA THR A 143 17.40 -22.11 -13.09
C THR A 143 17.33 -20.64 -12.79
N LEU A 144 17.67 -20.28 -11.55
CA LEU A 144 17.76 -18.91 -11.12
C LEU A 144 19.10 -18.32 -11.58
N ASN A 145 19.05 -17.16 -12.22
CA ASN A 145 20.23 -16.42 -12.57
C ASN A 145 20.49 -15.35 -11.50
N TYR A 146 21.38 -15.62 -10.59
CA TYR A 146 21.70 -14.72 -9.49
C TYR A 146 22.43 -13.43 -9.91
N ASP A 147 22.96 -13.35 -11.15
CA ASP A 147 23.75 -12.19 -11.60
C ASP A 147 22.95 -11.24 -12.50
N LYS A 148 21.70 -11.55 -12.76
CA LYS A 148 20.95 -10.90 -13.83
C LYS A 148 20.52 -9.44 -13.54
N TYR A 149 20.42 -9.04 -12.29
CA TYR A 149 19.81 -7.75 -11.95
C TYR A 149 20.55 -7.07 -10.80
N ASN A 150 21.65 -6.43 -11.13
CA ASN A 150 22.39 -5.61 -10.18
C ASN A 150 22.07 -4.13 -10.50
N TRP A 151 20.95 -3.67 -10.01
CA TRP A 151 20.48 -2.31 -10.19
C TRP A 151 20.92 -1.45 -9.01
N ASP A 152 21.21 -0.16 -9.28
CA ASP A 152 21.49 0.80 -8.23
C ASP A 152 20.22 1.06 -7.39
N GLU A 153 20.41 1.20 -6.09
CA GLU A 153 19.30 1.53 -5.17
C GLU A 153 19.12 3.05 -5.08
N HIS A 154 17.86 3.49 -5.15
CA HIS A 154 17.43 4.89 -5.03
C HIS A 154 16.92 5.18 -3.62
N ARG A 155 17.84 5.20 -2.64
CA ARG A 155 17.52 5.36 -1.21
C ARG A 155 17.10 6.76 -0.80
N ASP A 156 17.31 7.74 -1.64
CA ASP A 156 16.90 9.14 -1.48
C ASP A 156 15.45 9.40 -1.96
N HIS A 157 14.75 8.33 -2.38
CA HIS A 157 13.38 8.44 -2.85
C HIS A 157 12.41 8.91 -1.76
N PHE A 158 11.37 9.66 -2.16
CA PHE A 158 10.34 10.19 -1.27
C PHE A 158 9.78 9.17 -0.28
N ILE A 159 9.55 7.93 -0.70
CA ILE A 159 8.97 6.86 0.13
C ILE A 159 9.84 6.56 1.37
N LEU A 160 11.16 6.72 1.27
CA LEU A 160 12.10 6.40 2.33
C LEU A 160 12.66 7.62 3.08
N ALA A 161 12.29 8.85 2.69
CA ALA A 161 12.99 10.06 3.14
C ALA A 161 13.02 10.27 4.66
N ASP A 162 12.06 9.74 5.41
CA ASP A 162 12.02 9.76 6.88
C ASP A 162 12.06 8.38 7.52
N CYS A 163 12.35 7.34 6.73
CA CYS A 163 12.41 5.95 7.19
C CYS A 163 13.78 5.35 6.89
N PRO A 164 14.63 5.11 7.88
CA PRO A 164 15.86 4.36 7.66
C PRO A 164 15.55 2.98 7.07
N ASP A 165 16.23 2.61 5.99
CA ASP A 165 15.94 1.38 5.24
C ASP A 165 16.15 0.10 6.04
N HIS A 166 17.07 0.11 7.01
CA HIS A 166 17.33 -1.03 7.88
C HIS A 166 16.23 -1.29 8.91
N ASP A 167 15.35 -0.31 9.15
CA ASP A 167 14.21 -0.44 10.06
C ASP A 167 12.94 -0.94 9.35
N VAL A 168 12.96 -1.01 8.01
CA VAL A 168 11.83 -1.55 7.24
C VAL A 168 11.84 -3.08 7.35
N ASP A 169 10.75 -3.63 7.86
CA ASP A 169 10.56 -5.07 8.02
C ASP A 169 9.69 -5.60 6.87
N PHE A 170 10.25 -6.52 6.09
CA PHE A 170 9.51 -7.21 5.02
C PHE A 170 9.02 -8.61 5.46
N GLY A 171 9.21 -8.98 6.72
CA GLY A 171 8.97 -10.33 7.19
C GLY A 171 9.86 -11.35 6.48
N GLU A 172 9.28 -12.44 6.01
CA GLU A 172 10.03 -13.42 5.21
C GLU A 172 10.38 -12.86 3.82
N GLY A 173 9.68 -11.82 3.36
CA GLY A 173 9.81 -11.26 2.03
C GLY A 173 9.41 -12.23 0.92
N LYS A 174 9.50 -11.81 -0.33
CA LYS A 174 9.29 -12.70 -1.49
C LYS A 174 10.60 -12.89 -2.24
N LYS A 175 10.78 -14.11 -2.75
CA LYS A 175 11.99 -14.49 -3.49
C LYS A 175 11.75 -14.51 -4.99
N ASN A 176 12.84 -14.42 -5.72
CA ASN A 176 12.86 -14.44 -7.18
C ASN A 176 12.14 -13.24 -7.82
N ILE A 177 12.04 -12.15 -7.08
CA ILE A 177 11.46 -10.89 -7.58
C ILE A 177 12.58 -10.06 -8.21
N PHE A 178 12.34 -9.63 -9.44
CA PHE A 178 13.26 -8.78 -10.18
C PHE A 178 12.56 -7.56 -10.78
N ALA A 179 13.32 -6.48 -10.95
CA ALA A 179 12.82 -5.25 -11.52
C ALA A 179 12.72 -5.34 -13.06
N LEU A 180 11.69 -4.72 -13.61
CA LEU A 180 11.55 -4.48 -15.04
C LEU A 180 12.25 -3.15 -15.41
N GLU A 181 12.43 -2.92 -16.71
CA GLU A 181 13.02 -1.68 -17.22
C GLU A 181 12.25 -0.44 -16.75
N GLY A 182 12.97 0.60 -16.35
CA GLY A 182 12.39 1.86 -15.86
C GLY A 182 11.90 1.83 -14.41
N THR A 183 12.19 0.76 -13.67
CA THR A 183 11.81 0.64 -12.24
C THR A 183 12.93 1.15 -11.35
N GLU A 184 12.57 1.97 -10.38
CA GLU A 184 13.48 2.41 -9.32
C GLU A 184 13.43 1.41 -8.17
N ILE A 185 14.55 0.72 -7.92
CA ILE A 185 14.70 -0.14 -6.75
C ILE A 185 15.07 0.73 -5.55
N LEU A 186 14.24 0.72 -4.52
CA LEU A 186 14.45 1.50 -3.31
C LEU A 186 15.20 0.70 -2.25
N ILE A 187 14.84 -0.57 -2.09
CA ILE A 187 15.52 -1.52 -1.20
C ILE A 187 15.61 -2.88 -1.89
N GLN A 188 16.79 -3.48 -1.85
CA GLN A 188 16.99 -4.90 -2.18
C GLN A 188 17.75 -5.59 -1.05
N ARG A 189 17.50 -6.89 -0.88
CA ARG A 189 18.23 -7.76 0.06
C ARG A 189 18.54 -9.08 -0.64
N ASP A 190 19.77 -9.52 -0.54
CA ASP A 190 20.22 -10.76 -1.16
C ASP A 190 19.91 -10.83 -2.68
N LYS A 191 20.02 -9.69 -3.38
CA LYS A 191 19.68 -9.52 -4.81
C LYS A 191 18.19 -9.67 -5.14
N GLU A 192 17.33 -9.69 -4.13
CA GLU A 192 15.88 -9.71 -4.29
C GLU A 192 15.30 -8.30 -4.08
N VAL A 193 14.45 -7.87 -4.98
CA VAL A 193 13.75 -6.59 -4.83
C VAL A 193 12.77 -6.67 -3.66
N GLN A 194 12.93 -5.79 -2.68
CA GLN A 194 12.06 -5.71 -1.51
C GLN A 194 11.09 -4.53 -1.58
N LEU A 195 11.54 -3.41 -2.10
CA LEU A 195 10.75 -2.21 -2.30
C LEU A 195 11.15 -1.55 -3.62
N ALA A 196 10.17 -1.25 -4.45
CA ALA A 196 10.39 -0.61 -5.74
C ALA A 196 9.27 0.36 -6.09
N ALA A 197 9.60 1.38 -6.87
CA ALA A 197 8.70 2.39 -7.41
C ALA A 197 8.79 2.40 -8.94
N HIS A 198 7.63 2.54 -9.61
CA HIS A 198 7.56 2.47 -11.06
C HIS A 198 6.52 3.44 -11.61
N GLU A 199 6.85 4.16 -12.68
CA GLU A 199 5.91 4.97 -13.44
C GLU A 199 5.28 4.15 -14.56
N TYR A 200 3.95 4.19 -14.67
CA TYR A 200 3.21 3.45 -15.68
C TYR A 200 2.13 4.30 -16.35
N GLY A 201 2.41 4.75 -17.54
CA GLY A 201 1.55 5.74 -18.22
C GLY A 201 1.57 7.08 -17.48
N GLN A 202 0.42 7.50 -16.96
CA GLN A 202 0.30 8.70 -16.11
C GLN A 202 0.23 8.38 -14.62
N GLY A 203 0.20 7.11 -14.25
CA GLY A 203 0.11 6.66 -12.88
C GLY A 203 1.39 6.02 -12.37
N ARG A 204 1.33 5.55 -11.15
CA ARG A 204 2.49 5.04 -10.43
C ARG A 204 2.19 3.75 -9.69
N GLY A 205 3.14 2.83 -9.69
CA GLY A 205 3.07 1.59 -8.94
C GLY A 205 4.16 1.47 -7.89
N VAL A 206 3.85 0.93 -6.73
CA VAL A 206 4.82 0.59 -5.68
C VAL A 206 4.72 -0.88 -5.36
N TYR A 207 5.84 -1.57 -5.39
CA TYR A 207 5.96 -2.95 -4.96
C TYR A 207 6.60 -3.04 -3.58
N ILE A 208 6.04 -3.84 -2.68
CA ILE A 208 6.53 -4.12 -1.33
C ILE A 208 6.53 -5.64 -1.13
N SER A 209 7.68 -6.24 -0.83
CA SER A 209 7.83 -7.70 -0.75
C SER A 209 7.06 -8.34 0.41
N GLY A 210 6.80 -7.59 1.47
CA GLY A 210 6.00 -7.99 2.62
C GLY A 210 5.84 -6.80 3.55
N LEU A 211 4.78 -6.76 4.33
CA LEU A 211 4.47 -5.61 5.19
C LEU A 211 3.82 -6.06 6.51
N PRO A 212 4.56 -6.72 7.40
CA PRO A 212 4.07 -6.95 8.75
C PRO A 212 3.83 -5.60 9.45
N TYR A 213 2.95 -5.58 10.43
CA TYR A 213 2.66 -4.37 11.18
C TYR A 213 3.90 -3.89 11.95
N SER A 214 4.29 -2.64 11.74
CA SER A 214 5.20 -1.86 12.57
C SER A 214 4.98 -0.37 12.30
N PHE A 215 5.39 0.49 13.22
CA PHE A 215 5.26 1.94 13.04
C PHE A 215 6.08 2.45 11.83
N VAL A 216 7.25 1.89 11.60
CA VAL A 216 8.08 2.22 10.43
C VAL A 216 7.39 1.77 9.15
N ASN A 217 6.88 0.55 9.12
CA ASN A 217 6.15 0.02 7.95
C ASN A 217 4.88 0.83 7.65
N ASN A 218 4.17 1.29 8.67
CA ASN A 218 3.03 2.19 8.50
C ASN A 218 3.45 3.49 7.81
N ARG A 219 4.59 4.06 8.20
CA ARG A 219 5.14 5.27 7.58
C ARG A 219 5.54 5.03 6.12
N VAL A 220 6.16 3.90 5.82
CA VAL A 220 6.50 3.52 4.44
C VAL A 220 5.25 3.40 3.59
N LEU A 221 4.21 2.71 4.07
CA LEU A 221 2.95 2.57 3.35
C LEU A 221 2.25 3.93 3.17
N TYR A 222 2.21 4.76 4.20
CA TYR A 222 1.64 6.11 4.13
C TYR A 222 2.30 6.95 3.02
N ARG A 223 3.63 6.99 2.98
CA ARG A 223 4.38 7.72 1.95
C ARG A 223 4.24 7.08 0.57
N ALA A 224 4.18 5.75 0.50
CA ALA A 224 3.93 5.03 -0.75
C ALA A 224 2.56 5.40 -1.35
N ILE A 225 1.53 5.52 -0.51
CA ILE A 225 0.19 5.95 -0.94
C ILE A 225 0.24 7.38 -1.48
N LEU A 226 0.86 8.32 -0.77
CA LEU A 226 0.97 9.70 -1.25
C LEU A 226 1.74 9.79 -2.58
N TRP A 227 2.84 9.07 -2.70
CA TRP A 227 3.61 9.06 -3.94
C TRP A 227 2.80 8.45 -5.10
N ALA A 228 2.15 7.33 -4.87
CA ALA A 228 1.32 6.67 -5.90
C ALA A 228 0.12 7.55 -6.32
N ALA A 229 -0.40 8.36 -5.41
CA ALA A 229 -1.48 9.31 -5.67
C ALA A 229 -1.03 10.64 -6.29
N HIS A 230 0.27 10.86 -6.55
CA HIS A 230 0.86 12.15 -6.97
C HIS A 230 0.60 13.32 -5.99
N ASP A 231 0.60 13.04 -4.70
CA ASP A 231 0.27 13.99 -3.64
C ASP A 231 1.36 14.11 -2.57
N GLU A 232 2.60 14.05 -2.96
CA GLU A 232 3.75 14.20 -2.05
C GLU A 232 3.70 15.53 -1.26
N ALA A 233 3.10 16.55 -1.85
CA ALA A 233 2.90 17.86 -1.20
C ALA A 233 1.95 17.79 0.01
N ASP A 234 1.11 16.77 0.08
CA ASP A 234 0.14 16.56 1.16
C ASP A 234 0.73 15.82 2.36
N LEU A 235 2.03 15.51 2.35
CA LEU A 235 2.71 14.84 3.46
C LEU A 235 2.47 15.51 4.81
N HIS A 236 2.42 16.85 4.85
CA HIS A 236 2.21 17.62 6.06
C HIS A 236 0.73 18.02 6.28
N LYS A 237 -0.20 17.17 5.85
CA LYS A 237 -1.63 17.28 6.19
C LYS A 237 -2.05 16.05 6.97
N TRP A 238 -2.69 16.28 8.12
CA TRP A 238 -3.12 15.22 9.01
C TRP A 238 -1.98 14.25 9.38
N PHE A 239 -0.86 14.82 9.81
CA PHE A 239 0.40 14.11 9.97
C PHE A 239 1.00 14.35 11.35
N SER A 240 1.67 13.35 11.89
CA SER A 240 2.48 13.43 13.10
C SER A 240 3.95 13.12 12.78
N THR A 241 4.86 13.90 13.34
CA THR A 241 6.30 13.64 13.20
C THR A 241 6.77 12.41 13.99
N ASN A 242 5.98 11.97 14.97
CA ASN A 242 6.28 10.79 15.78
C ASN A 242 5.51 9.57 15.25
N TYR A 243 6.20 8.49 14.92
CA TYR A 243 5.62 7.24 14.42
C TYR A 243 4.59 6.60 15.36
N ASN A 244 4.74 6.85 16.66
CA ASN A 244 3.87 6.29 17.69
C ASN A 244 2.56 7.06 17.88
N VAL A 245 2.41 8.16 17.15
CA VAL A 245 1.26 9.07 17.27
C VAL A 245 0.58 9.19 15.91
N GLU A 246 -0.71 8.90 15.86
CA GLU A 246 -1.53 8.95 14.67
C GLU A 246 -2.44 10.17 14.66
N VAL A 247 -2.79 10.65 13.46
CA VAL A 247 -3.76 11.74 13.27
C VAL A 247 -4.90 11.23 12.40
N HIS A 248 -6.11 11.18 12.96
CA HIS A 248 -7.29 10.71 12.25
C HIS A 248 -8.22 11.88 11.91
N ALA A 249 -8.45 12.11 10.62
CA ALA A 249 -9.26 13.21 10.12
C ALA A 249 -10.69 12.77 9.82
N TYR A 250 -11.66 13.45 10.45
CA TYR A 250 -13.09 13.28 10.22
C TYR A 250 -13.67 14.57 9.62
N VAL A 251 -13.16 14.95 8.46
CA VAL A 251 -13.43 16.24 7.81
C VAL A 251 -14.94 16.49 7.64
N LYS A 252 -15.69 15.49 7.22
CA LYS A 252 -17.15 15.58 7.08
C LYS A 252 -17.88 15.87 8.41
N ASN A 253 -17.25 15.55 9.53
CA ASN A 253 -17.80 15.76 10.88
C ASN A 253 -17.22 17.01 11.54
N GLY A 254 -16.37 17.79 10.85
CA GLY A 254 -15.72 18.98 11.38
C GLY A 254 -14.77 18.69 12.55
N LYS A 255 -14.13 17.51 12.58
CA LYS A 255 -13.28 17.07 13.69
C LYS A 255 -12.07 16.28 13.22
N TYR A 256 -11.06 16.23 14.09
CA TYR A 256 -9.97 15.28 14.02
C TYR A 256 -9.56 14.83 15.42
N CYS A 257 -8.84 13.74 15.53
CA CYS A 257 -8.22 13.34 16.79
C CYS A 257 -6.74 12.94 16.57
N VAL A 258 -6.00 13.05 17.66
CA VAL A 258 -4.61 12.61 17.76
C VAL A 258 -4.57 11.48 18.78
N VAL A 259 -3.92 10.38 18.45
CA VAL A 259 -3.92 9.15 19.22
C VAL A 259 -2.47 8.73 19.49
N ASN A 260 -2.14 8.54 20.77
CA ASN A 260 -0.91 7.85 21.16
C ASN A 260 -1.24 6.36 21.36
N ASN A 261 -0.74 5.51 20.46
CA ASN A 261 -0.98 4.05 20.50
C ASN A 261 0.01 3.28 21.40
N THR A 262 0.81 3.98 22.19
CA THR A 262 1.81 3.34 23.05
C THR A 262 1.49 3.46 24.53
N TYR A 263 2.15 2.64 25.32
CA TYR A 263 2.07 2.67 26.80
C TYR A 263 3.05 3.66 27.42
N GLU A 264 3.70 4.50 26.61
CA GLU A 264 4.65 5.52 27.07
C GLU A 264 4.17 6.90 26.61
N PRO A 265 4.47 7.97 27.37
CA PRO A 265 4.19 9.34 26.92
C PRO A 265 4.96 9.67 25.64
N GLN A 266 4.37 10.46 24.78
CA GLN A 266 4.93 10.83 23.48
C GLN A 266 4.88 12.34 23.27
N ASP A 267 5.95 12.88 22.70
CA ASP A 267 6.00 14.24 22.19
C ASP A 267 6.00 14.23 20.65
N THR A 268 5.22 15.10 20.05
CA THR A 268 5.12 15.19 18.60
C THR A 268 4.83 16.60 18.12
N THR A 269 5.08 16.84 16.83
CA THR A 269 4.47 17.94 16.09
C THR A 269 3.36 17.39 15.21
N VAL A 270 2.16 17.93 15.40
CA VAL A 270 0.96 17.58 14.62
C VAL A 270 0.77 18.61 13.52
N TYR A 271 0.53 18.16 12.30
CA TYR A 271 0.12 18.98 11.16
C TYR A 271 -1.36 18.74 10.88
N THR A 272 -2.11 19.82 10.73
CA THR A 272 -3.55 19.81 10.43
C THR A 272 -3.83 19.80 8.93
N GLY A 273 -5.10 19.72 8.53
CA GLY A 273 -5.49 19.65 7.13
C GLY A 273 -5.16 20.88 6.28
N ASP A 274 -5.02 22.06 6.92
CA ASP A 274 -4.57 23.30 6.26
C ASP A 274 -3.04 23.46 6.23
N GLY A 275 -2.30 22.47 6.76
CA GLY A 275 -0.84 22.47 6.83
C GLY A 275 -0.28 23.29 8.02
N SER A 276 -1.12 23.86 8.86
CA SER A 276 -0.65 24.45 10.12
C SER A 276 -0.14 23.37 11.08
N SER A 277 0.69 23.74 12.04
CA SER A 277 1.27 22.75 12.96
C SER A 277 1.34 23.27 14.40
N PHE A 278 1.32 22.34 15.35
CA PHE A 278 1.52 22.63 16.77
C PHE A 278 2.25 21.45 17.45
N THR A 279 2.98 21.75 18.51
CA THR A 279 3.60 20.72 19.37
C THR A 279 2.58 20.17 20.36
N LEU A 280 2.65 18.87 20.60
CA LEU A 280 1.71 18.18 21.46
C LEU A 280 2.45 17.15 22.33
N HIS A 281 2.16 17.20 23.65
CA HIS A 281 2.50 16.13 24.57
C HIS A 281 1.26 15.27 24.80
N MET A 282 1.43 13.96 24.75
CA MET A 282 0.38 12.98 24.98
C MET A 282 0.80 11.97 26.03
N ASP A 283 -0.08 11.69 26.96
CA ASP A 283 0.08 10.60 27.92
C ASP A 283 -0.07 9.23 27.21
N ALA A 284 0.32 8.17 27.90
CA ALA A 284 0.19 6.79 27.41
C ALA A 284 -1.27 6.47 27.05
N ASN A 285 -1.51 5.91 25.86
CA ASN A 285 -2.84 5.55 25.33
C ASN A 285 -3.85 6.71 25.30
N GLU A 286 -3.38 7.95 25.21
CA GLU A 286 -4.24 9.13 25.21
C GLU A 286 -4.83 9.39 23.81
N ILE A 287 -6.10 9.85 23.78
CA ILE A 287 -6.78 10.35 22.60
C ILE A 287 -7.24 11.78 22.86
N LYS A 288 -6.79 12.72 22.03
CA LYS A 288 -7.22 14.13 22.07
C LYS A 288 -8.04 14.49 20.84
N TRP A 289 -9.23 15.06 21.09
CA TRP A 289 -10.14 15.50 20.04
C TRP A 289 -10.07 17.01 19.82
N TYR A 290 -10.14 17.41 18.56
CA TYR A 290 -10.09 18.80 18.12
C TYR A 290 -11.23 19.08 17.12
N ASN A 291 -11.63 20.34 17.02
CA ASN A 291 -12.52 20.81 15.96
C ASN A 291 -11.67 21.36 14.81
N LEU A 292 -12.22 21.28 13.59
CA LEU A 292 -11.64 21.91 12.40
C LEU A 292 -11.86 23.41 12.41
#